data_f7998fc383d88a837b1ccb62e1824ca6
#
_entry.id   f7998fc383d88a837b1ccb62e1824ca6
#
_cell.length_a   1.000
_cell.length_b   1.000
_cell.length_c   1.000
_cell.angle_alpha   90.00
_cell.angle_beta   90.00
_cell.angle_gamma   90.00
#
_symmetry.space_group_name_H-M   'P 1'
#
loop_
_entity.id
_entity.type
_entity.pdbx_description
1 polymer ?
#
loop_
_entity_poly.entity_id
_entity_poly.type
_entity_poly.pdbx_seq_one_letter_code
_entity_poly.pdbx_strand_id
1 'polypeptide(L)' 'MNGPIREDAKIEYSIRKYQRAISVAVKTPYSIQGMGGDEAKREHILDLAMHIISLKKRLYELTGRYAPLVPKWPA' A
#
# COMPACT_ATOMS: atom_id res chain seq x y z
N MET A 1 16.09 -23.56 11.93
CA MET A 1 15.82 -22.17 11.62
C MET A 1 15.57 -21.99 10.14
N ASN A 2 14.63 -21.20 9.88
CA ASN A 2 14.30 -20.92 8.51
C ASN A 2 15.33 -20.02 7.88
N GLY A 3 15.50 -20.13 6.59
CA GLY A 3 16.35 -19.22 5.87
C GLY A 3 15.78 -17.81 5.94
N PRO A 4 16.49 -16.88 5.32
CA PRO A 4 16.02 -15.50 5.28
C PRO A 4 14.66 -15.40 4.60
N ILE A 5 13.85 -14.48 5.07
CA ILE A 5 12.56 -14.22 4.44
C ILE A 5 12.82 -13.70 3.03
N ARG A 6 12.11 -14.26 2.07
CA ARG A 6 12.28 -13.84 0.68
C ARG A 6 11.86 -12.39 0.52
N GLU A 7 12.55 -11.70 -0.35
CA GLU A 7 12.26 -10.30 -0.57
C GLU A 7 10.86 -10.08 -1.11
N ASP A 8 10.40 -10.96 -1.99
CA ASP A 8 9.05 -10.82 -2.53
C ASP A 8 8.00 -10.96 -1.42
N ALA A 9 8.21 -11.85 -0.46
CA ALA A 9 7.29 -12.00 0.65
C ALA A 9 7.26 -10.76 1.53
N LYS A 10 8.43 -10.15 1.74
CA LYS A 10 8.50 -8.91 2.50
C LYS A 10 7.74 -7.79 1.81
N ILE A 11 7.89 -7.71 0.50
CA ILE A 11 7.21 -6.68 -0.28
C ILE A 11 5.70 -6.89 -0.23
N GLU A 12 5.24 -8.12 -0.37
CA GLU A 12 3.82 -8.42 -0.28
C GLU A 12 3.26 -8.03 1.09
N TYR A 13 4.00 -8.33 2.14
CA TYR A 13 3.59 -7.95 3.48
C TYR A 13 3.47 -6.44 3.60
N SER A 14 4.44 -5.71 3.06
CA SER A 14 4.42 -4.25 3.11
C SER A 14 3.25 -3.69 2.31
N ILE A 15 2.94 -4.27 1.17
CA ILE A 15 1.80 -3.82 0.37
C ILE A 15 0.52 -3.96 1.19
N ARG A 16 0.33 -5.10 1.84
CA ARG A 16 -0.85 -5.32 2.66
C ARG A 16 -0.92 -4.34 3.82
N LYS A 17 0.23 -4.05 4.41
CA LYS A 17 0.30 -3.12 5.52
C LYS A 17 -0.15 -1.72 5.07
N TYR A 18 0.35 -1.28 3.92
CA TYR A 18 -0.04 0.03 3.41
C TYR A 18 -1.50 0.06 2.96
N GLN A 19 -2.01 -1.04 2.41
CA GLN A 19 -3.42 -1.12 2.06
C GLN A 19 -4.30 -0.98 3.29
N ARG A 20 -3.91 -1.61 4.38
CA ARG A 20 -4.63 -1.49 5.62
C ARG A 20 -4.56 -0.06 6.15
N ALA A 21 -3.40 0.57 6.03
CA ALA A 21 -3.24 1.95 6.47
C ALA A 21 -4.16 2.89 5.69
N ILE A 22 -4.31 2.66 4.40
CA ILE A 22 -5.22 3.45 3.59
C ILE A 22 -6.66 3.25 4.06
N SER A 23 -7.04 2.01 4.31
CA SER A 23 -8.38 1.70 4.77
C SER A 23 -8.70 2.41 6.07
N VAL A 24 -7.74 2.42 6.99
CA VAL A 24 -7.91 3.12 8.26
C VAL A 24 -7.99 4.62 8.03
N ALA A 25 -7.13 5.17 7.19
CA ALA A 25 -7.12 6.61 6.93
C ALA A 25 -8.44 7.07 6.31
N VAL A 26 -9.00 6.28 5.41
CA VAL A 26 -10.27 6.63 4.77
C VAL A 26 -11.37 6.76 5.81
N LYS A 27 -11.34 5.92 6.84
CA LYS A 27 -12.38 5.91 7.86
C LYS A 27 -12.12 6.89 8.99
N THR A 28 -10.95 7.49 9.04
CA THR A 28 -10.57 8.38 10.12
C THR A 28 -10.87 9.83 9.74
N PRO A 29 -11.65 10.55 10.53
CA PRO A 29 -11.87 11.98 10.22
C PRO A 29 -10.65 12.79 10.61
N TYR A 30 -10.13 13.55 9.66
CA TYR A 30 -8.96 14.41 9.88
C TYR A 30 -9.36 15.81 10.23
N SER A 31 -10.63 16.02 10.58
CA SER A 31 -11.10 17.33 11.04
C SER A 31 -10.72 17.58 12.49
N ILE A 32 -10.18 16.57 13.16
CA ILE A 32 -9.74 16.73 14.53
C ILE A 32 -8.53 17.65 14.55
N GLN A 33 -8.50 18.52 15.55
CA GLN A 33 -7.42 19.48 15.66
C GLN A 33 -6.07 18.78 15.67
N GLY A 34 -5.16 19.32 14.88
CA GLY A 34 -3.80 18.78 14.80
C GLY A 34 -3.59 17.75 13.71
N MET A 35 -4.64 17.33 13.02
CA MET A 35 -4.51 16.35 11.96
C MET A 35 -4.51 16.95 10.56
N GLY A 36 -4.78 18.24 10.44
CA GLY A 36 -4.65 18.92 9.16
C GLY A 36 -5.85 18.90 8.26
N GLY A 37 -6.94 18.26 8.66
CA GLY A 37 -8.18 18.28 7.89
C GLY A 37 -8.15 17.39 6.66
N ASP A 38 -9.11 17.62 5.77
CA ASP A 38 -9.32 16.76 4.62
C ASP A 38 -8.14 16.79 3.65
N GLU A 39 -7.49 17.92 3.54
CA GLU A 39 -6.35 18.05 2.63
C GLU A 39 -5.20 17.17 3.10
N ALA A 40 -4.90 17.20 4.40
CA ALA A 40 -3.83 16.37 4.94
C ALA A 40 -4.18 14.90 4.81
N LYS A 41 -5.47 14.56 4.98
CA LYS A 41 -5.92 13.19 4.81
C LYS A 41 -5.70 12.72 3.39
N ARG A 42 -6.04 13.56 2.42
CA ARG A 42 -5.87 13.22 1.01
C ARG A 42 -4.40 13.01 0.67
N GLU A 43 -3.54 13.89 1.18
CA GLU A 43 -2.11 13.77 0.93
C GLU A 43 -1.55 12.51 1.56
N HIS A 44 -2.00 12.17 2.75
CA HIS A 44 -1.54 10.97 3.42
C HIS A 44 -1.94 9.72 2.65
N ILE A 45 -3.18 9.67 2.20
CA ILE A 45 -3.67 8.53 1.43
C ILE A 45 -2.92 8.42 0.11
N LEU A 46 -2.67 9.53 -0.54
CA LEU A 46 -1.93 9.55 -1.79
C LEU A 46 -0.50 9.05 -1.59
N ASP A 47 0.13 9.48 -0.51
CA ASP A 47 1.48 9.04 -0.19
C ASP A 47 1.53 7.53 0.03
N LEU A 48 0.56 6.99 0.75
CA LEU A 48 0.48 5.55 0.96
C LEU A 48 0.26 4.82 -0.37
N ALA A 49 -0.59 5.36 -1.22
CA ALA A 49 -0.84 4.75 -2.52
C ALA A 49 0.42 4.72 -3.38
N MET A 50 1.20 5.78 -3.33
CA MET A 50 2.44 5.82 -4.09
C MET A 50 3.45 4.81 -3.58
N HIS A 51 3.48 4.58 -2.28
CA HIS A 51 4.33 3.53 -1.72
C HIS A 51 3.90 2.16 -2.25
N ILE A 52 2.60 1.93 -2.33
CA ILE A 52 2.09 0.66 -2.84
C ILE A 52 2.48 0.48 -4.30
N ILE A 53 2.36 1.52 -5.09
CA ILE A 53 2.72 1.46 -6.50
C ILE A 53 4.19 1.11 -6.66
N SER A 54 5.07 1.76 -5.89
CA SER A 54 6.49 1.49 -5.94
C SER A 54 6.80 0.06 -5.53
N LEU A 55 6.13 -0.43 -4.48
CA LEU A 55 6.34 -1.79 -4.02
C LEU A 55 5.86 -2.81 -5.05
N LYS A 56 4.74 -2.54 -5.70
CA LYS A 56 4.23 -3.44 -6.73
C LYS A 56 5.17 -3.49 -7.92
N LYS A 57 5.74 -2.36 -8.27
CA LYS A 57 6.72 -2.33 -9.35
C LYS A 57 7.94 -3.17 -8.99
N ARG A 58 8.41 -3.04 -7.76
CA ARG A 58 9.53 -3.82 -7.29
C ARG A 58 9.20 -5.30 -7.29
N LEU A 59 8.01 -5.64 -6.84
CA LEU A 59 7.57 -7.03 -6.81
C LEU A 59 7.52 -7.60 -8.22
N TYR A 60 7.03 -6.83 -9.18
CA TYR A 60 7.01 -7.25 -10.56
C TYR A 60 8.43 -7.53 -11.08
N GLU A 61 9.36 -6.66 -10.71
CA GLU A 61 10.75 -6.83 -11.14
C GLU A 61 11.36 -8.12 -10.59
N LEU A 62 10.93 -8.51 -9.40
CA LEU A 62 11.47 -9.70 -8.75
C LEU A 62 10.81 -10.98 -9.21
N THR A 63 9.50 -10.94 -9.48
CA THR A 63 8.74 -12.16 -9.74
C THR A 63 8.24 -12.25 -11.17
N GLY A 64 8.31 -11.17 -11.93
CA GLY A 64 7.82 -11.16 -13.30
C GLY A 64 6.32 -11.04 -13.40
N ARG A 65 5.65 -10.71 -12.31
CA ARG A 65 4.19 -10.58 -12.34
C ARG A 65 3.72 -9.58 -11.30
N TYR A 66 2.62 -8.92 -11.60
CA TYR A 66 2.03 -7.99 -10.66
C TYR A 66 1.15 -8.74 -9.66
N ALA A 67 1.21 -8.28 -8.42
CA ALA A 67 0.22 -8.68 -7.43
C ALA A 67 -1.01 -7.81 -7.68
N PRO A 68 -2.14 -8.38 -8.08
CA PRO A 68 -3.31 -7.57 -8.40
C PRO A 68 -3.91 -6.98 -7.14
N LEU A 69 -4.05 -5.67 -7.12
CA LEU A 69 -4.77 -4.98 -6.07
C LEU A 69 -6.24 -4.93 -6.37
N VAL A 70 -6.56 -4.96 -7.64
CA VAL A 70 -7.93 -4.92 -8.08
C VAL A 70 -8.19 -6.15 -8.89
N PRO A 71 -9.45 -6.58 -9.00
CA PRO A 71 -9.76 -7.74 -9.82
C PRO A 71 -9.27 -7.51 -11.23
N LYS A 72 -8.74 -8.56 -11.79
CA LYS A 72 -8.29 -8.49 -13.16
C LYS A 72 -9.51 -8.39 -14.05
N TRP A 73 -9.50 -7.42 -14.92
CA TRP A 73 -10.60 -7.26 -15.84
C TRP A 73 -10.58 -8.39 -16.86
N PRO A 74 -11.72 -8.97 -17.13
CA PRO A 74 -11.78 -9.91 -18.24
C PRO A 74 -11.45 -9.13 -19.51
N ALA A 75 -10.57 -9.69 -20.26
CA ALA A 75 -10.12 -9.02 -21.47
C ALA A 75 -11.25 -8.93 -22.47
#